data_1c1fbf99f5e02ab5897a8273b8e9d150
#
_entry.id   1c1fbf99f5e02ab5897a8273b8e9d150
#
_cell.length_a   1.000
_cell.length_b   1.000
_cell.length_c   1.000
_cell.angle_alpha   90.00
_cell.angle_beta   90.00
_cell.angle_gamma   90.00
#
_symmetry.space_group_name_H-M   'P 1'
#
loop_
_entity.id
_entity.type
_entity.pdbx_description
1 polymer ?
#
loop_
_entity_poly.entity_id
_entity_poly.type
_entity_poly.pdbx_seq_one_letter_code
_entity_poly.pdbx_strand_id
1 'polypeptide(L)'
;MSQKSPILKSTVKSLPFNWYFKETHFKKELKKIWSNEWIYACHENNIKKPLSYVTLQIAQFNIIILREKGGQIRSYINTCNHRGSTLCKETEGTLKTALITCPYHQWSYNSTDGELIKTSSFITPNNFDKSKFSLKKVKFKIWNGLIFINLSKNQAKWNLKSRFQDYDSIISQIEFEKFEVGHRWQKNINCNWKIFWENYSECLHCPNIHPELSDLVPIYSRRLMDIKEDPDWEEKIGNDDPKFSGGLRKGSETWSLNGSAQGKIIK
;
A
#
# COMPACT_ATOMS: atom_id res chain seq x y z
N MET A 1 -39.19 -2.12 -22.02
CA MET A 1 -39.24 -1.62 -20.63
C MET A 1 -38.22 -0.50 -20.53
N SER A 2 -38.63 0.75 -20.23
CA SER A 2 -37.70 1.85 -20.12
C SER A 2 -36.83 1.63 -18.88
N GLN A 3 -35.53 1.45 -19.06
CA GLN A 3 -34.61 1.48 -17.96
C GLN A 3 -34.79 2.79 -17.22
N LYS A 4 -35.23 2.74 -15.96
CA LYS A 4 -35.22 3.91 -15.10
C LYS A 4 -33.75 4.30 -14.92
N SER A 5 -33.36 5.44 -15.42
CA SER A 5 -32.02 5.98 -15.15
C SER A 5 -31.89 6.23 -13.65
N PRO A 6 -30.75 5.87 -13.03
CA PRO A 6 -30.51 6.20 -11.65
C PRO A 6 -30.60 7.70 -11.47
N ILE A 7 -31.45 8.13 -10.53
CA ILE A 7 -31.64 9.55 -10.24
C ILE A 7 -30.80 9.91 -9.04
N LEU A 8 -29.77 10.73 -9.24
CA LEU A 8 -29.03 11.33 -8.13
C LEU A 8 -30.00 12.21 -7.32
N LYS A 9 -30.22 11.86 -6.06
CA LYS A 9 -31.09 12.62 -5.14
C LYS A 9 -30.53 14.00 -4.80
N SER A 10 -29.22 14.18 -4.88
CA SER A 10 -28.54 15.45 -4.66
C SER A 10 -27.18 15.46 -5.33
N THR A 11 -26.70 16.66 -5.68
CA THR A 11 -25.32 16.86 -6.12
C THR A 11 -24.48 17.34 -4.94
N VAL A 12 -23.34 16.72 -4.70
CA VAL A 12 -22.36 17.15 -3.71
C VAL A 12 -21.19 17.80 -4.46
N LYS A 13 -20.76 18.96 -4.00
CA LYS A 13 -19.55 19.59 -4.56
C LYS A 13 -18.34 18.73 -4.24
N SER A 14 -17.44 18.55 -5.21
CA SER A 14 -16.14 17.96 -4.97
C SER A 14 -15.30 18.84 -4.04
N LEU A 15 -14.10 18.38 -3.68
CA LEU A 15 -13.19 19.16 -2.84
C LEU A 15 -12.88 20.52 -3.45
N PRO A 16 -12.58 21.54 -2.65
CA PRO A 16 -12.20 22.85 -3.16
C PRO A 16 -11.04 22.75 -4.16
N PHE A 17 -11.18 23.40 -5.31
CA PHE A 17 -10.20 23.37 -6.41
C PHE A 17 -8.75 23.55 -5.96
N ASN A 18 -8.50 24.48 -5.05
CA ASN A 18 -7.17 24.74 -4.50
C ASN A 18 -6.51 23.55 -3.77
N TRP A 19 -7.30 22.55 -3.35
CA TRP A 19 -6.78 21.37 -2.68
C TRP A 19 -6.06 20.41 -3.64
N TYR A 20 -6.35 20.53 -4.93
CA TYR A 20 -5.68 19.71 -5.95
C TYR A 20 -4.37 20.32 -6.44
N PHE A 21 -4.21 21.65 -6.38
CA PHE A 21 -3.12 22.35 -7.07
C PHE A 21 -2.19 23.13 -6.13
N LYS A 22 -2.67 23.60 -4.96
CA LYS A 22 -1.81 24.40 -4.07
C LYS A 22 -0.84 23.51 -3.29
N GLU A 23 0.45 23.79 -3.48
CA GLU A 23 1.52 23.12 -2.74
C GLU A 23 1.36 23.22 -1.22
N THR A 24 0.80 24.32 -0.71
CA THR A 24 0.53 24.48 0.73
C THR A 24 -0.46 23.46 1.26
N HIS A 25 -1.46 23.06 0.46
CA HIS A 25 -2.39 21.98 0.83
C HIS A 25 -1.68 20.63 0.78
N PHE A 26 -0.91 20.36 -0.25
CA PHE A 26 -0.13 19.12 -0.36
C PHE A 26 0.83 18.96 0.83
N LYS A 27 1.54 20.02 1.23
CA LYS A 27 2.38 20.01 2.43
C LYS A 27 1.60 19.70 3.72
N LYS A 28 0.36 20.17 3.83
CA LYS A 28 -0.51 19.82 4.96
C LYS A 28 -0.92 18.35 4.92
N GLU A 29 -1.22 17.81 3.75
CA GLU A 29 -1.55 16.39 3.55
C GLU A 29 -0.36 15.49 3.91
N LEU A 30 0.86 15.82 3.43
CA LEU A 30 2.07 15.11 3.80
C LEU A 30 2.26 15.03 5.32
N LYS A 31 1.98 16.13 6.02
CA LYS A 31 2.12 16.20 7.46
C LYS A 31 0.98 15.51 8.22
N LYS A 32 -0.27 15.69 7.77
CA LYS A 32 -1.46 15.24 8.54
C LYS A 32 -1.91 13.83 8.18
N ILE A 33 -1.71 13.40 6.93
CA ILE A 33 -2.13 12.10 6.41
C ILE A 33 -0.91 11.19 6.31
N TRP A 34 -0.04 11.46 5.34
CA TRP A 34 1.06 10.57 4.98
C TRP A 34 2.08 10.32 6.09
N SER A 35 2.24 11.27 7.03
CA SER A 35 3.13 11.11 8.19
C SER A 35 2.43 10.63 9.45
N ASN A 36 1.10 10.47 9.47
CA ASN A 36 0.37 10.11 10.70
C ASN A 36 -0.50 8.87 10.56
N GLU A 37 -0.97 8.55 9.34
CA GLU A 37 -1.82 7.38 9.14
C GLU A 37 -0.99 6.10 8.97
N TRP A 38 -1.63 4.96 9.18
CA TRP A 38 -1.06 3.67 8.86
C TRP A 38 -1.14 3.44 7.35
N ILE A 39 0.01 3.24 6.73
CA ILE A 39 0.13 3.09 5.28
C ILE A 39 0.62 1.67 4.99
N TYR A 40 -0.07 0.99 4.08
CA TYR A 40 0.39 -0.30 3.57
C TYR A 40 1.76 -0.14 2.90
N ALA A 41 2.70 -0.98 3.26
CA ALA A 41 4.06 -0.92 2.79
C ALA A 41 4.41 -2.08 1.85
N CYS A 42 4.20 -3.31 2.31
CA CYS A 42 4.50 -4.52 1.55
C CYS A 42 3.85 -5.74 2.22
N HIS A 43 3.90 -6.87 1.55
CA HIS A 43 3.58 -8.16 2.14
C HIS A 43 4.82 -8.77 2.80
N GLU A 44 4.66 -9.51 3.91
CA GLU A 44 5.80 -10.12 4.59
C GLU A 44 6.53 -11.17 3.74
N ASN A 45 5.86 -11.77 2.76
CA ASN A 45 6.48 -12.67 1.78
C ASN A 45 7.44 -11.97 0.81
N ASN A 46 7.38 -10.63 0.68
CA ASN A 46 8.40 -9.87 -0.05
C ASN A 46 9.77 -9.91 0.65
N ILE A 47 9.77 -10.15 1.96
CA ILE A 47 10.98 -10.27 2.79
C ILE A 47 11.00 -11.61 3.53
N LYS A 48 10.67 -12.71 2.85
CA LYS A 48 10.53 -14.06 3.45
C LYS A 48 11.85 -14.61 3.98
N LYS A 49 12.95 -14.32 3.31
CA LYS A 49 14.27 -14.85 3.67
C LYS A 49 14.97 -13.96 4.70
N PRO A 50 15.74 -14.51 5.66
CA PRO A 50 16.60 -13.71 6.51
C PRO A 50 17.49 -12.75 5.71
N LEU A 51 17.68 -11.55 6.22
CA LEU A 51 18.43 -10.46 5.63
C LEU A 51 17.83 -9.87 4.35
N SER A 52 16.69 -10.36 3.85
CA SER A 52 16.00 -9.72 2.74
C SER A 52 15.34 -8.40 3.21
N TYR A 53 15.26 -7.45 2.29
CA TYR A 53 14.66 -6.15 2.53
C TYR A 53 13.88 -5.64 1.33
N VAL A 54 12.98 -4.71 1.61
CA VAL A 54 12.35 -3.82 0.64
C VAL A 54 12.56 -2.38 1.06
N THR A 55 12.63 -1.46 0.10
CA THR A 55 12.60 -0.02 0.36
C THR A 55 11.36 0.59 -0.26
N LEU A 56 10.85 1.64 0.37
CA LEU A 56 9.74 2.41 -0.17
C LEU A 56 9.91 3.89 0.15
N GLN A 57 9.42 4.71 -0.78
CA GLN A 57 9.39 6.16 -0.64
C GLN A 57 7.97 6.59 -0.24
N ILE A 58 7.83 7.27 0.91
CA ILE A 58 6.60 7.91 1.33
C ILE A 58 6.91 9.37 1.61
N ALA A 59 6.34 10.25 0.81
CA ALA A 59 6.64 11.67 0.85
C ALA A 59 8.17 11.92 0.79
N GLN A 60 8.73 12.62 1.78
CA GLN A 60 10.16 12.87 1.89
C GLN A 60 10.94 11.74 2.58
N PHE A 61 10.27 10.69 3.04
CA PHE A 61 10.90 9.61 3.80
C PHE A 61 11.18 8.42 2.90
N ASN A 62 12.44 8.00 2.86
CA ASN A 62 12.82 6.70 2.33
C ASN A 62 12.93 5.72 3.51
N ILE A 63 12.30 4.55 3.39
CA ILE A 63 12.13 3.59 4.48
C ILE A 63 12.67 2.25 4.01
N ILE A 64 13.37 1.55 4.90
CA ILE A 64 13.74 0.16 4.72
C ILE A 64 12.93 -0.70 5.68
N ILE A 65 12.35 -1.79 5.17
CA ILE A 65 11.73 -2.86 5.93
C ILE A 65 12.52 -4.12 5.63
N LEU A 66 12.96 -4.81 6.64
CA LEU A 66 13.82 -5.97 6.48
C LEU A 66 13.44 -7.10 7.46
N ARG A 67 13.77 -8.32 7.09
CA ARG A 67 13.77 -9.46 8.00
C ARG A 67 15.20 -9.63 8.51
N GLU A 68 15.43 -9.39 9.79
CA GLU A 68 16.76 -9.56 10.37
C GLU A 68 17.17 -11.04 10.44
N LYS A 69 18.43 -11.33 10.82
CA LYS A 69 19.00 -12.69 10.82
C LYS A 69 18.20 -13.70 11.67
N GLY A 70 17.62 -13.25 12.80
CA GLY A 70 16.80 -14.07 13.71
C GLY A 70 15.35 -14.24 13.23
N GLY A 71 14.98 -13.68 12.05
CA GLY A 71 13.67 -13.85 11.44
C GLY A 71 12.65 -12.76 11.79
N GLN A 72 12.95 -11.84 12.70
CA GLN A 72 12.03 -10.76 13.04
C GLN A 72 12.08 -9.62 12.04
N ILE A 73 10.94 -8.98 11.81
CA ILE A 73 10.86 -7.82 10.92
C ILE A 73 11.28 -6.56 11.66
N ARG A 74 12.02 -5.70 10.97
CA ARG A 74 12.47 -4.40 11.45
C ARG A 74 12.20 -3.35 10.38
N SER A 75 12.05 -2.11 10.81
CA SER A 75 11.85 -0.98 9.90
C SER A 75 12.58 0.27 10.40
N TYR A 76 13.30 0.90 9.47
CA TYR A 76 14.12 2.08 9.75
C TYR A 76 13.95 3.13 8.65
N ILE A 77 14.28 4.38 8.97
CA ILE A 77 14.54 5.40 7.95
C ILE A 77 15.81 4.98 7.20
N ASN A 78 15.72 4.85 5.88
CA ASN A 78 16.78 4.39 5.00
C ASN A 78 17.83 5.49 4.71
N THR A 79 18.31 6.13 5.76
CA THR A 79 19.21 7.27 5.67
C THR A 79 20.32 7.14 6.70
N CYS A 80 21.56 7.27 6.24
CA CYS A 80 22.76 7.26 7.10
C CYS A 80 22.82 8.52 7.96
N ASN A 81 22.96 8.36 9.27
CA ASN A 81 23.05 9.48 10.21
C ASN A 81 24.40 10.23 10.19
N HIS A 82 25.33 9.83 9.30
CA HIS A 82 26.57 10.59 9.07
C HIS A 82 26.31 11.82 8.18
N ARG A 83 25.96 11.63 6.91
CA ARG A 83 25.74 12.70 5.92
C ARG A 83 24.50 12.48 5.03
N GLY A 84 23.51 11.76 5.51
CA GLY A 84 22.22 11.64 4.82
C GLY A 84 22.20 10.74 3.58
N SER A 85 23.26 9.96 3.32
CA SER A 85 23.27 9.02 2.19
C SER A 85 22.21 7.92 2.37
N THR A 86 21.57 7.54 1.29
CA THR A 86 20.68 6.37 1.25
C THR A 86 21.50 5.10 1.49
N LEU A 87 21.04 4.24 2.40
CA LEU A 87 21.72 3.01 2.81
C LEU A 87 21.49 1.88 1.80
N CYS A 88 20.25 1.54 1.54
CA CYS A 88 19.83 0.55 0.54
C CYS A 88 19.20 1.28 -0.65
N LYS A 89 19.84 1.20 -1.82
CA LYS A 89 19.43 1.94 -3.03
C LYS A 89 18.37 1.21 -3.84
N GLU A 90 18.42 -0.12 -3.81
CA GLU A 90 17.50 -0.96 -4.57
C GLU A 90 16.14 -1.03 -3.89
N THR A 91 15.08 -1.22 -4.67
CA THR A 91 13.72 -1.36 -4.16
C THR A 91 13.55 -2.63 -3.32
N GLU A 92 14.31 -3.66 -3.62
CA GLU A 92 14.38 -4.91 -2.86
C GLU A 92 15.76 -5.54 -2.98
N GLY A 93 16.13 -6.36 -2.00
CA GLY A 93 17.43 -7.01 -2.01
C GLY A 93 17.69 -7.85 -0.78
N THR A 94 18.94 -8.30 -0.63
CA THR A 94 19.41 -9.06 0.53
C THR A 94 20.69 -8.44 1.05
N LEU A 95 20.75 -8.18 2.35
CA LEU A 95 21.97 -7.72 3.01
C LEU A 95 23.02 -8.82 2.98
N LYS A 96 24.27 -8.47 2.74
CA LYS A 96 25.39 -9.43 2.73
C LYS A 96 25.70 -9.99 4.12
N THR A 97 25.41 -9.23 5.16
CA THR A 97 25.65 -9.57 6.57
C THR A 97 24.50 -9.01 7.42
N ALA A 98 24.48 -9.29 8.72
CA ALA A 98 23.52 -8.68 9.65
C ALA A 98 23.78 -7.18 9.91
N LEU A 99 24.51 -6.51 9.03
CA LEU A 99 24.80 -5.08 9.10
C LEU A 99 24.23 -4.36 7.87
N ILE A 100 23.60 -3.21 8.11
CA ILE A 100 23.22 -2.25 7.08
C ILE A 100 24.40 -1.30 6.91
N THR A 101 25.16 -1.45 5.83
CA THR A 101 26.38 -0.68 5.60
C THR A 101 26.14 0.45 4.61
N CYS A 102 26.46 1.66 5.02
CA CYS A 102 26.38 2.84 4.17
C CYS A 102 27.36 2.74 2.99
N PRO A 103 26.90 2.90 1.75
CA PRO A 103 27.77 2.78 0.58
C PRO A 103 28.77 3.96 0.45
N TYR A 104 28.54 5.06 1.17
CA TYR A 104 29.37 6.25 1.05
C TYR A 104 30.64 6.19 1.92
N HIS A 105 30.47 6.13 3.26
CA HIS A 105 31.60 6.10 4.19
C HIS A 105 31.64 4.86 5.08
N GLN A 106 30.99 3.76 4.67
CA GLN A 106 31.04 2.46 5.32
C GLN A 106 30.55 2.43 6.79
N TRP A 107 29.80 3.46 7.24
CA TRP A 107 29.15 3.36 8.54
C TRP A 107 28.20 2.18 8.52
N SER A 108 28.31 1.31 9.53
CA SER A 108 27.56 0.06 9.57
C SER A 108 26.68 0.00 10.81
N TYR A 109 25.42 -0.32 10.56
CA TYR A 109 24.37 -0.37 11.57
C TYR A 109 23.91 -1.80 11.75
N ASN A 110 23.63 -2.21 12.98
CA ASN A 110 23.05 -3.50 13.26
C ASN A 110 21.62 -3.56 12.69
N SER A 111 21.30 -4.62 11.96
CA SER A 111 19.97 -4.80 11.34
C SER A 111 18.87 -5.10 12.36
N THR A 112 19.20 -5.55 13.58
CA THR A 112 18.23 -5.94 14.62
C THR A 112 17.70 -4.75 15.41
N ASP A 113 18.55 -3.80 15.77
CA ASP A 113 18.19 -2.66 16.63
C ASP A 113 18.46 -1.30 16.01
N GLY A 114 19.23 -1.25 14.91
CA GLY A 114 19.64 -0.03 14.21
C GLY A 114 20.83 0.67 14.83
N GLU A 115 21.50 0.09 15.80
CA GLU A 115 22.65 0.71 16.47
C GLU A 115 23.85 0.87 15.52
N LEU A 116 24.57 2.00 15.66
CA LEU A 116 25.81 2.23 14.92
C LEU A 116 26.93 1.37 15.54
N ILE A 117 27.35 0.34 14.82
CA ILE A 117 28.39 -0.58 15.28
C ILE A 117 29.77 -0.11 14.84
N LYS A 118 29.90 0.27 13.57
CA LYS A 118 31.21 0.59 12.98
C LYS A 118 31.18 1.93 12.24
N THR A 119 32.20 2.73 12.44
CA THR A 119 32.55 3.92 11.64
C THR A 119 33.70 3.57 10.70
N SER A 120 33.85 4.31 9.60
CA SER A 120 34.92 4.07 8.61
C SER A 120 36.27 4.63 9.05
N SER A 121 36.28 5.53 10.01
CA SER A 121 37.47 6.26 10.38
C SER A 121 38.25 5.55 11.47
N PHE A 122 39.56 5.37 11.25
CA PHE A 122 40.52 5.01 12.31
C PHE A 122 40.70 6.12 13.33
N ILE A 123 40.25 7.35 13.00
CA ILE A 123 40.37 8.56 13.81
C ILE A 123 38.99 8.93 14.39
N THR A 124 38.27 7.96 14.94
CA THR A 124 37.07 8.28 15.72
C THR A 124 37.54 8.70 17.12
N PRO A 125 37.15 9.87 17.62
CA PRO A 125 37.54 10.28 18.98
C PRO A 125 37.10 9.26 20.03
N ASN A 126 37.90 9.06 21.08
CA ASN A 126 37.59 8.08 22.13
C ASN A 126 36.25 8.34 22.85
N ASN A 127 35.78 9.60 22.85
CA ASN A 127 34.54 10.05 23.45
C ASN A 127 33.34 10.06 22.43
N PHE A 128 33.51 9.50 21.24
CA PHE A 128 32.45 9.46 20.24
C PHE A 128 31.31 8.52 20.67
N ASP A 129 30.16 9.10 20.97
CA ASP A 129 28.97 8.37 21.41
C ASP A 129 28.19 7.84 20.19
N LYS A 130 28.44 6.59 19.83
CA LYS A 130 27.77 5.93 18.70
C LYS A 130 26.25 5.83 18.87
N SER A 131 25.73 5.79 20.10
CA SER A 131 24.31 5.64 20.36
C SER A 131 23.47 6.78 19.78
N LYS A 132 24.04 7.98 19.71
CA LYS A 132 23.40 9.18 19.14
C LYS A 132 23.22 9.11 17.62
N PHE A 133 23.86 8.15 16.97
CA PHE A 133 23.86 8.01 15.51
C PHE A 133 23.13 6.74 15.03
N SER A 134 22.42 6.05 15.92
CA SER A 134 21.61 4.87 15.58
C SER A 134 20.51 5.22 14.58
N LEU A 135 20.11 4.27 13.73
CA LEU A 135 19.05 4.44 12.76
C LEU A 135 17.71 4.77 13.44
N LYS A 136 16.96 5.66 12.84
CA LYS A 136 15.61 5.98 13.32
C LYS A 136 14.66 4.84 13.00
N LYS A 137 14.09 4.24 14.03
CA LYS A 137 13.08 3.18 13.90
C LYS A 137 11.79 3.77 13.34
N VAL A 138 11.14 3.02 12.45
CA VAL A 138 9.81 3.30 11.94
C VAL A 138 8.82 2.34 12.58
N LYS A 139 7.68 2.83 13.00
CA LYS A 139 6.63 1.98 13.56
C LYS A 139 6.04 1.11 12.47
N PHE A 140 5.81 -0.16 12.77
CA PHE A 140 5.10 -1.05 11.86
C PHE A 140 4.14 -1.95 12.61
N LYS A 141 3.16 -2.47 11.90
CA LYS A 141 2.22 -3.51 12.32
C LYS A 141 2.03 -4.50 11.19
N ILE A 142 1.81 -5.73 11.56
CA ILE A 142 1.48 -6.81 10.61
C ILE A 142 0.03 -7.21 10.88
N TRP A 143 -0.73 -7.34 9.82
CA TRP A 143 -2.10 -7.84 9.84
C TRP A 143 -2.30 -8.77 8.65
N ASN A 144 -2.52 -10.05 8.91
CA ASN A 144 -2.70 -11.10 7.89
C ASN A 144 -1.61 -11.07 6.80
N GLY A 145 -0.33 -11.02 7.18
CA GLY A 145 0.79 -10.94 6.24
C GLY A 145 1.06 -9.55 5.63
N LEU A 146 0.14 -8.62 5.78
CA LEU A 146 0.25 -7.25 5.27
C LEU A 146 1.00 -6.36 6.27
N ILE A 147 2.10 -5.75 5.85
CA ILE A 147 2.90 -4.86 6.68
C ILE A 147 2.43 -3.41 6.46
N PHE A 148 2.05 -2.77 7.55
CA PHE A 148 1.71 -1.36 7.59
C PHE A 148 2.74 -0.60 8.41
N ILE A 149 3.08 0.61 7.98
CA ILE A 149 3.99 1.50 8.69
C ILE A 149 3.30 2.78 9.12
N ASN A 150 3.86 3.44 10.13
CA ASN A 150 3.42 4.74 10.58
C ASN A 150 4.61 5.63 10.94
N LEU A 151 4.64 6.83 10.36
CA LEU A 151 5.74 7.79 10.49
C LEU A 151 5.54 8.82 11.61
N SER A 152 4.40 8.77 12.31
CA SER A 152 4.11 9.72 13.37
C SER A 152 5.09 9.61 14.54
N LYS A 153 5.42 10.74 15.15
CA LYS A 153 6.20 10.78 16.40
C LYS A 153 5.36 10.30 17.60
N ASN A 154 4.05 10.55 17.55
CA ASN A 154 3.11 10.20 18.61
C ASN A 154 2.69 8.74 18.52
N GLN A 155 2.04 8.24 19.59
CA GLN A 155 1.44 6.91 19.56
C GLN A 155 0.27 6.90 18.57
N ALA A 156 0.43 6.16 17.47
CA ALA A 156 -0.62 5.97 16.47
C ALA A 156 -1.58 4.85 16.93
N LYS A 157 -2.87 5.15 16.97
CA LYS A 157 -3.88 4.13 17.25
C LYS A 157 -3.95 3.16 16.08
N TRP A 158 -3.83 1.87 16.38
CA TRP A 158 -4.05 0.80 15.41
C TRP A 158 -5.51 0.35 15.51
N ASN A 159 -6.30 0.70 14.52
CA ASN A 159 -7.74 0.42 14.50
C ASN A 159 -8.21 -0.29 13.22
N LEU A 160 -7.30 -0.94 12.50
CA LEU A 160 -7.63 -1.59 11.23
C LEU A 160 -8.70 -2.68 11.44
N LYS A 161 -8.55 -3.52 12.47
CA LYS A 161 -9.52 -4.57 12.77
C LYS A 161 -10.92 -4.02 13.00
N SER A 162 -11.07 -2.92 13.75
CA SER A 162 -12.39 -2.31 13.98
C SER A 162 -12.98 -1.65 12.75
N ARG A 163 -12.15 -1.21 11.80
CA ARG A 163 -12.61 -0.66 10.52
C ARG A 163 -13.14 -1.73 9.55
N PHE A 164 -12.68 -2.95 9.70
CA PHE A 164 -13.06 -4.08 8.84
C PHE A 164 -13.97 -5.10 9.53
N GLN A 165 -14.50 -4.77 10.72
CA GLN A 165 -15.34 -5.72 11.48
C GLN A 165 -16.56 -6.22 10.69
N ASP A 166 -17.16 -5.38 9.84
CA ASP A 166 -18.31 -5.74 9.02
C ASP A 166 -17.94 -6.73 7.88
N TYR A 167 -16.65 -6.87 7.60
CA TYR A 167 -16.10 -7.77 6.58
C TYR A 167 -15.31 -8.94 7.19
N ASP A 168 -15.33 -9.11 8.51
CA ASP A 168 -14.54 -10.13 9.21
C ASP A 168 -14.84 -11.55 8.71
N SER A 169 -16.11 -11.85 8.38
CA SER A 169 -16.53 -13.13 7.83
C SER A 169 -15.94 -13.44 6.45
N ILE A 170 -15.73 -12.42 5.63
CA ILE A 170 -15.13 -12.56 4.30
C ILE A 170 -13.59 -12.60 4.44
N ILE A 171 -13.03 -11.67 5.20
CA ILE A 171 -11.59 -11.54 5.37
C ILE A 171 -10.98 -12.77 6.04
N SER A 172 -11.68 -13.38 7.00
CA SER A 172 -11.22 -14.59 7.69
C SER A 172 -11.15 -15.83 6.80
N GLN A 173 -11.83 -15.82 5.65
CA GLN A 173 -11.76 -16.89 4.66
C GLN A 173 -10.57 -16.76 3.72
N ILE A 174 -9.91 -15.60 3.72
CA ILE A 174 -8.79 -15.30 2.84
C ILE A 174 -7.49 -15.49 3.62
N GLU A 175 -6.70 -16.46 3.21
CA GLU A 175 -5.40 -16.73 3.79
C GLU A 175 -4.34 -15.75 3.25
N PHE A 176 -4.50 -14.46 3.58
CA PHE A 176 -3.62 -13.39 3.06
C PHE A 176 -2.14 -13.66 3.31
N GLU A 177 -1.80 -14.28 4.43
CA GLU A 177 -0.41 -14.63 4.78
C GLU A 177 0.25 -15.59 3.79
N LYS A 178 -0.55 -16.31 3.00
CA LYS A 178 -0.05 -17.20 1.94
C LYS A 178 0.12 -16.52 0.59
N PHE A 179 -0.33 -15.26 0.46
CA PHE A 179 -0.24 -14.55 -0.81
C PHE A 179 1.22 -14.24 -1.16
N GLU A 180 1.50 -14.33 -2.45
CA GLU A 180 2.77 -13.93 -3.05
C GLU A 180 2.50 -12.92 -4.15
N VAL A 181 3.49 -12.04 -4.40
CA VAL A 181 3.38 -11.06 -5.49
C VAL A 181 3.57 -11.78 -6.82
N GLY A 182 2.48 -12.02 -7.54
CA GLY A 182 2.52 -12.63 -8.86
C GLY A 182 3.05 -11.70 -9.95
N HIS A 183 2.74 -10.42 -9.85
CA HIS A 183 3.20 -9.40 -10.80
C HIS A 183 3.28 -8.03 -10.12
N ARG A 184 4.23 -7.20 -10.56
CA ARG A 184 4.36 -5.80 -10.13
C ARG A 184 4.38 -4.88 -11.34
N TRP A 185 3.47 -3.92 -11.34
CA TRP A 185 3.44 -2.85 -12.32
C TRP A 185 3.51 -1.49 -11.61
N GLN A 186 4.30 -0.58 -12.13
CA GLN A 186 4.47 0.74 -11.55
C GLN A 186 4.54 1.79 -12.65
N LYS A 187 3.83 2.88 -12.46
CA LYS A 187 3.83 4.03 -13.35
C LYS A 187 3.77 5.34 -12.56
N ASN A 188 4.54 6.33 -12.99
CA ASN A 188 4.42 7.68 -12.48
C ASN A 188 3.33 8.41 -13.26
N ILE A 189 2.41 9.04 -12.55
CA ILE A 189 1.28 9.80 -13.11
C ILE A 189 1.40 11.24 -12.60
N ASN A 190 1.38 12.21 -13.52
CA ASN A 190 1.45 13.63 -13.18
C ASN A 190 0.07 14.16 -12.74
N CYS A 191 -0.42 13.68 -11.62
CA CYS A 191 -1.65 14.17 -11.01
C CYS A 191 -1.57 14.18 -9.48
N ASN A 192 -2.48 14.91 -8.86
CA ASN A 192 -2.67 14.83 -7.42
C ASN A 192 -3.28 13.47 -7.05
N TRP A 193 -2.83 12.87 -5.96
CA TRP A 193 -3.29 11.56 -5.50
C TRP A 193 -4.81 11.49 -5.28
N LYS A 194 -5.46 12.62 -4.93
CA LYS A 194 -6.92 12.69 -4.77
C LYS A 194 -7.65 12.47 -6.08
N ILE A 195 -7.15 13.04 -7.19
CA ILE A 195 -7.72 12.83 -8.53
C ILE A 195 -7.64 11.35 -8.90
N PHE A 196 -6.53 10.68 -8.58
CA PHE A 196 -6.40 9.24 -8.80
C PHE A 196 -7.48 8.45 -8.04
N TRP A 197 -7.66 8.77 -6.75
CA TRP A 197 -8.67 8.10 -5.92
C TRP A 197 -10.10 8.41 -6.35
N GLU A 198 -10.41 9.64 -6.74
CA GLU A 198 -11.73 10.00 -7.26
C GLU A 198 -12.03 9.21 -8.53
N ASN A 199 -11.09 9.13 -9.46
CA ASN A 199 -11.22 8.33 -10.67
C ASN A 199 -11.37 6.82 -10.37
N TYR A 200 -10.61 6.31 -9.39
CA TYR A 200 -10.66 4.89 -9.01
C TYR A 200 -11.95 4.51 -8.28
N SER A 201 -12.58 5.46 -7.59
CA SER A 201 -13.77 5.22 -6.76
C SER A 201 -15.08 5.33 -7.51
N GLU A 202 -15.07 5.57 -8.82
CA GLU A 202 -16.26 5.66 -9.65
C GLU A 202 -16.09 4.90 -10.98
N CYS A 203 -17.19 4.51 -11.60
CA CYS A 203 -17.20 3.77 -12.88
C CYS A 203 -17.91 4.52 -14.03
N LEU A 204 -18.09 5.85 -13.91
CA LEU A 204 -18.74 6.63 -14.94
C LEU A 204 -17.94 6.64 -16.25
N HIS A 205 -16.62 6.59 -16.15
CA HIS A 205 -15.69 6.57 -17.29
C HIS A 205 -15.45 5.19 -17.87
N CYS A 206 -15.70 4.12 -17.07
CA CYS A 206 -15.31 2.75 -17.41
C CYS A 206 -15.78 2.30 -18.81
N PRO A 207 -17.04 2.47 -19.22
CA PRO A 207 -17.50 1.97 -20.52
C PRO A 207 -16.80 2.65 -21.72
N ASN A 208 -16.35 3.88 -21.55
CA ASN A 208 -15.72 4.66 -22.63
C ASN A 208 -14.19 4.51 -22.65
N ILE A 209 -13.57 4.41 -21.48
CA ILE A 209 -12.10 4.38 -21.34
C ILE A 209 -11.58 2.95 -21.24
N HIS A 210 -12.37 2.07 -20.66
CA HIS A 210 -12.01 0.66 -20.42
C HIS A 210 -13.11 -0.29 -20.92
N PRO A 211 -13.46 -0.27 -22.24
CA PRO A 211 -14.57 -1.08 -22.77
C PRO A 211 -14.35 -2.57 -22.53
N GLU A 212 -13.11 -3.07 -22.63
CA GLU A 212 -12.77 -4.47 -22.38
C GLU A 212 -13.02 -4.85 -20.91
N LEU A 213 -12.69 -3.95 -19.96
CA LEU A 213 -12.96 -4.17 -18.56
C LEU A 213 -14.46 -4.18 -18.28
N SER A 214 -15.21 -3.28 -18.90
CA SER A 214 -16.68 -3.21 -18.75
C SER A 214 -17.38 -4.41 -19.38
N ASP A 215 -16.82 -5.00 -20.43
CA ASP A 215 -17.31 -6.24 -21.02
C ASP A 215 -16.98 -7.45 -20.12
N LEU A 216 -15.79 -7.46 -19.52
CA LEU A 216 -15.36 -8.54 -18.63
C LEU A 216 -16.08 -8.52 -17.28
N VAL A 217 -16.32 -7.34 -16.73
CA VAL A 217 -16.99 -7.09 -15.44
C VAL A 217 -18.22 -6.19 -15.69
N PRO A 218 -19.36 -6.77 -16.07
CA PRO A 218 -20.53 -6.05 -16.61
C PRO A 218 -21.12 -4.98 -15.69
N ILE A 219 -20.90 -5.05 -14.38
CA ILE A 219 -21.36 -4.02 -13.45
C ILE A 219 -20.78 -2.63 -13.78
N TYR A 220 -19.55 -2.56 -14.31
CA TYR A 220 -18.93 -1.30 -14.68
C TYR A 220 -19.59 -0.61 -15.87
N SER A 221 -20.31 -1.36 -16.72
CA SER A 221 -21.08 -0.78 -17.82
C SER A 221 -22.30 0.02 -17.35
N ARG A 222 -22.71 -0.11 -16.09
CA ARG A 222 -23.88 0.57 -15.53
C ARG A 222 -23.66 2.04 -15.20
N ARG A 223 -22.40 2.51 -15.16
CA ARG A 223 -22.03 3.92 -14.88
C ARG A 223 -22.57 4.42 -13.54
N LEU A 224 -22.53 3.62 -12.50
CA LEU A 224 -22.99 3.99 -11.17
C LEU A 224 -21.86 4.58 -10.36
N MET A 225 -22.14 5.59 -9.56
CA MET A 225 -21.22 6.11 -8.53
C MET A 225 -21.31 5.27 -7.26
N ASP A 226 -22.52 4.99 -6.81
CA ASP A 226 -22.79 4.05 -5.73
C ASP A 226 -23.83 3.02 -6.24
N ILE A 227 -23.52 1.75 -6.10
CA ILE A 227 -24.38 0.67 -6.52
C ILE A 227 -25.74 0.70 -5.79
N LYS A 228 -25.79 1.24 -4.57
CA LYS A 228 -27.01 1.43 -3.77
C LYS A 228 -27.95 2.49 -4.35
N GLU A 229 -27.47 3.32 -5.24
CA GLU A 229 -28.28 4.32 -5.96
C GLU A 229 -29.01 3.71 -7.17
N ASP A 230 -28.72 2.46 -7.49
CA ASP A 230 -29.40 1.73 -8.55
C ASP A 230 -30.85 1.43 -8.14
N PRO A 231 -31.87 1.87 -8.90
CA PRO A 231 -33.27 1.59 -8.58
C PRO A 231 -33.59 0.11 -8.50
N ASP A 232 -32.84 -0.72 -9.22
CA ASP A 232 -33.03 -2.16 -9.28
C ASP A 232 -32.20 -2.93 -8.26
N TRP A 233 -31.40 -2.23 -7.42
CA TRP A 233 -30.47 -2.86 -6.49
C TRP A 233 -31.16 -3.78 -5.47
N GLU A 234 -32.26 -3.30 -4.86
CA GLU A 234 -32.99 -4.06 -3.85
C GLU A 234 -33.63 -5.32 -4.42
N GLU A 235 -34.10 -5.28 -5.69
CA GLU A 235 -34.65 -6.43 -6.37
C GLU A 235 -33.60 -7.43 -6.83
N LYS A 236 -32.35 -6.98 -7.00
CA LYS A 236 -31.26 -7.74 -7.63
C LYS A 236 -30.17 -8.15 -6.64
N ILE A 237 -30.20 -7.64 -5.42
CA ILE A 237 -29.23 -8.02 -4.39
C ILE A 237 -29.28 -9.54 -4.17
N GLY A 238 -28.11 -10.17 -4.24
CA GLY A 238 -28.02 -11.64 -4.16
C GLY A 238 -28.27 -12.38 -5.49
N ASN A 239 -28.55 -11.65 -6.57
CA ASN A 239 -28.61 -12.23 -7.90
C ASN A 239 -27.21 -12.55 -8.43
N ASP A 240 -27.04 -13.74 -9.01
CA ASP A 240 -25.76 -14.17 -9.63
C ASP A 240 -25.47 -13.48 -10.99
N ASP A 241 -26.36 -12.59 -11.47
CA ASP A 241 -26.10 -11.82 -12.70
C ASP A 241 -24.87 -10.92 -12.52
N PRO A 242 -23.83 -11.07 -13.34
CA PRO A 242 -22.61 -10.27 -13.25
C PRO A 242 -22.83 -8.75 -13.30
N LYS A 243 -23.94 -8.28 -13.87
CA LYS A 243 -24.32 -6.85 -13.88
C LYS A 243 -24.66 -6.30 -12.50
N PHE A 244 -24.94 -7.17 -11.52
CA PHE A 244 -25.33 -6.79 -10.16
C PHE A 244 -24.36 -7.33 -9.11
N SER A 245 -23.80 -8.51 -9.33
CA SER A 245 -22.89 -9.17 -8.38
C SER A 245 -21.45 -8.64 -8.39
N GLY A 246 -21.07 -7.92 -9.46
CA GLY A 246 -19.66 -7.55 -9.69
C GLY A 246 -18.78 -8.72 -10.14
N GLY A 247 -19.40 -9.86 -10.45
CA GLY A 247 -18.72 -11.02 -11.00
C GLY A 247 -18.28 -10.82 -12.45
N LEU A 248 -17.48 -11.77 -12.94
CA LEU A 248 -17.07 -11.83 -14.33
C LEU A 248 -18.26 -12.27 -15.20
N ARG A 249 -18.28 -11.86 -16.46
CA ARG A 249 -19.28 -12.35 -17.43
C ARG A 249 -19.18 -13.89 -17.57
N LYS A 250 -20.27 -14.54 -17.90
CA LYS A 250 -20.29 -15.99 -18.14
C LYS A 250 -19.25 -16.37 -19.20
N GLY A 251 -18.48 -17.41 -18.93
CA GLY A 251 -17.39 -17.88 -19.80
C GLY A 251 -16.07 -17.12 -19.66
N SER A 252 -15.97 -16.19 -18.69
CA SER A 252 -14.74 -15.47 -18.34
C SER A 252 -14.45 -15.65 -16.85
N GLU A 253 -14.49 -16.88 -16.37
CA GLU A 253 -14.47 -17.22 -14.94
C GLU A 253 -13.09 -17.01 -14.28
N THR A 254 -12.10 -16.66 -15.06
CA THR A 254 -10.75 -16.40 -14.58
C THR A 254 -9.98 -15.48 -15.53
N TRP A 255 -8.96 -14.83 -14.99
CA TRP A 255 -7.98 -14.02 -15.74
C TRP A 255 -6.87 -14.88 -16.36
N SER A 256 -6.98 -16.20 -16.30
CA SER A 256 -5.99 -17.09 -16.92
C SER A 256 -6.13 -17.09 -18.44
N LEU A 257 -5.01 -17.27 -19.17
CA LEU A 257 -4.98 -17.27 -20.64
C LEU A 257 -5.85 -18.38 -21.25
N ASN A 258 -6.08 -19.47 -20.53
CA ASN A 258 -6.87 -20.60 -20.98
C ASN A 258 -8.30 -20.65 -20.40
N GLY A 259 -8.71 -19.63 -19.65
CA GLY A 259 -10.03 -19.55 -19.03
C GLY A 259 -10.27 -20.50 -17.85
N SER A 260 -9.26 -21.29 -17.44
CA SER A 260 -9.43 -22.23 -16.32
C SER A 260 -9.29 -21.53 -14.98
N ALA A 261 -10.09 -21.91 -13.98
CA ALA A 261 -10.00 -21.40 -12.63
C ALA A 261 -8.66 -21.82 -11.99
N GLN A 262 -7.91 -20.82 -11.52
CA GLN A 262 -6.64 -21.02 -10.82
C GLN A 262 -6.86 -20.78 -9.32
N GLY A 263 -7.26 -21.81 -8.61
CA GLY A 263 -7.48 -21.74 -7.18
C GLY A 263 -8.94 -21.81 -6.72
N LYS A 264 -9.18 -21.51 -5.45
CA LYS A 264 -10.52 -21.59 -4.83
C LYS A 264 -11.34 -20.34 -5.19
N ILE A 265 -12.50 -20.53 -5.75
CA ILE A 265 -13.46 -19.44 -5.96
C ILE A 265 -14.01 -19.05 -4.59
N ILE A 266 -13.82 -17.80 -4.21
CA ILE A 266 -14.45 -17.21 -3.01
C ILE A 266 -15.77 -16.63 -3.48
N LYS A 267 -16.88 -17.22 -3.01
CA LYS A 267 -18.24 -16.74 -3.30
C LYS A 267 -18.69 -15.73 -2.25
#